data_9ac60d7b88b00c6d977d47d0be088cd7
#
_entry.id   9ac60d7b88b00c6d977d47d0be088cd7
#
_cell.length_a   1.000
_cell.length_b   1.000
_cell.length_c   1.000
_cell.angle_alpha   90.00
_cell.angle_beta   90.00
_cell.angle_gamma   90.00
#
_symmetry.space_group_name_H-M   'P 1'
#
loop_
_entity.id
_entity.type
_entity.pdbx_description
1 polymer ?
#
loop_
_entity_poly.entity_id
_entity_poly.type
_entity_poly.pdbx_seq_one_letter_code
_entity_poly.pdbx_strand_id
1 'polypeptide(L)'
;MVPSKRVYLLLVLGIAIAPILSLFLIVKATIAITVLFDAIILGLMVADGLRIRRSRVQITRELPSRLSIGRDNPVVLKVTSPNTDAQIEIRDYYPTGFGVSAPALSAIIPSNSTEELTYTVHPTQRGEFPWGNIQVRQLGLWGLAWDDWQIPQSLPVKVYPDLVGLRSLTIRLTLQSSGSMRQSRKTGIGTEFAELRNYRTGDDLRFIDWKATARRVGAYGNAMPLVRVLEPEQEQTLLILLDRGRLMTAKVQNLQRFDWGLNATLSLALAGLHRGDRVGVGVFDRQMHTWIPPERGQHHLNQLIDCLTPIQPVLFESDYLGAVTNVVQRQTRRALVVVITDLVDVTASTELLAALSKLAPRYLPFCVTLRDPQIDRLAHTFTHDVAGAYTRAVALDLLIQRQVAYAQLKQKGVLVLDAPANQIADQLVERYLQLKARNQL
;
A
#
# COMPACT_ATOMS: atom_id res chain seq x y z
N MET A 1 36.90 -19.09 3.30
CA MET A 1 36.74 -20.43 3.89
C MET A 1 36.79 -20.30 5.39
N VAL A 2 35.85 -20.91 6.12
CA VAL A 2 35.77 -20.89 7.59
C VAL A 2 35.68 -22.34 8.07
N PRO A 3 36.41 -22.76 9.12
CA PRO A 3 36.28 -24.11 9.66
C PRO A 3 34.86 -24.35 10.20
N SER A 4 34.36 -25.55 9.99
CA SER A 4 33.09 -25.98 10.57
C SER A 4 33.24 -26.33 12.06
N LYS A 5 32.15 -26.43 12.80
CA LYS A 5 32.16 -26.91 14.19
C LYS A 5 32.80 -28.30 14.32
N ARG A 6 32.72 -29.15 13.28
CA ARG A 6 33.30 -30.49 13.26
C ARG A 6 34.80 -30.45 13.28
N VAL A 7 35.45 -29.52 12.56
CA VAL A 7 36.93 -29.38 12.56
C VAL A 7 37.43 -29.01 13.95
N TYR A 8 36.81 -28.04 14.61
CA TYR A 8 37.19 -27.68 15.98
C TYR A 8 37.06 -28.87 16.93
N LEU A 9 35.98 -29.65 16.79
CA LEU A 9 35.76 -30.84 17.65
C LEU A 9 36.81 -31.92 17.37
N LEU A 10 37.20 -32.14 16.11
CA LEU A 10 38.27 -33.09 15.75
C LEU A 10 39.66 -32.66 16.23
N LEU A 11 39.99 -31.38 16.13
CA LEU A 11 41.25 -30.84 16.64
C LEU A 11 41.33 -30.96 18.19
N VAL A 12 40.24 -30.63 18.92
CA VAL A 12 40.15 -30.83 20.35
C VAL A 12 40.29 -32.32 20.72
N LEU A 13 39.69 -33.20 19.95
CA LEU A 13 39.83 -34.66 20.14
C LEU A 13 41.27 -35.13 19.97
N GLY A 14 41.99 -34.62 18.96
CA GLY A 14 43.42 -34.89 18.77
C GLY A 14 44.25 -34.49 19.96
N ILE A 15 44.01 -33.30 20.49
CA ILE A 15 44.67 -32.79 21.71
C ILE A 15 44.33 -33.64 22.96
N ALA A 16 43.05 -34.06 23.10
CA ALA A 16 42.57 -34.86 24.24
C ALA A 16 43.13 -36.29 24.26
N ILE A 17 43.42 -36.86 23.06
CA ILE A 17 44.01 -38.20 22.92
C ILE A 17 45.52 -38.17 23.20
N ALA A 18 46.22 -37.08 23.01
CA ALA A 18 47.65 -36.95 23.19
C ALA A 18 48.17 -37.40 24.56
N PRO A 19 47.53 -37.03 25.72
CA PRO A 19 47.98 -37.54 27.02
C PRO A 19 47.85 -39.08 27.16
N ILE A 20 46.82 -39.65 26.59
CA ILE A 20 46.60 -41.10 26.62
C ILE A 20 47.69 -41.82 25.81
N LEU A 21 48.01 -41.26 24.66
CA LEU A 21 49.04 -41.79 23.76
C LEU A 21 50.47 -41.71 24.41
N SER A 22 50.71 -40.67 25.21
CA SER A 22 51.98 -40.48 25.92
C SER A 22 52.23 -41.50 27.00
N LEU A 23 51.26 -42.30 27.44
CA LEU A 23 51.42 -43.42 28.38
C LEU A 23 52.04 -44.64 27.66
N PHE A 24 51.90 -44.74 26.33
CA PHE A 24 52.34 -45.89 25.55
C PHE A 24 53.53 -45.58 24.64
N LEU A 25 53.81 -44.31 24.31
CA LEU A 25 54.82 -43.85 23.35
C LEU A 25 55.73 -42.78 23.98
N ILE A 26 56.95 -42.67 23.42
CA ILE A 26 57.87 -41.58 23.79
C ILE A 26 57.22 -40.22 23.46
N VAL A 27 57.33 -39.25 24.33
CA VAL A 27 56.72 -37.91 24.24
C VAL A 27 56.93 -37.24 22.85
N LYS A 28 58.14 -37.34 22.28
CA LYS A 28 58.45 -36.80 20.92
C LYS A 28 57.61 -37.44 19.83
N ALA A 29 57.38 -38.76 19.91
CA ALA A 29 56.56 -39.47 18.94
C ALA A 29 55.08 -39.12 19.09
N THR A 30 54.60 -38.95 20.30
CA THR A 30 53.22 -38.52 20.57
C THR A 30 52.95 -37.13 19.99
N ILE A 31 53.83 -36.16 20.23
CA ILE A 31 53.74 -34.82 19.66
C ILE A 31 53.73 -34.89 18.12
N ALA A 32 54.64 -35.65 17.52
CA ALA A 32 54.67 -35.77 16.05
C ALA A 32 53.39 -36.35 15.48
N ILE A 33 52.80 -37.38 16.12
CA ILE A 33 51.55 -38.01 15.67
C ILE A 33 50.37 -37.03 15.81
N THR A 34 50.29 -36.28 16.91
CA THR A 34 49.19 -35.30 17.10
C THR A 34 49.29 -34.16 16.10
N VAL A 35 50.50 -33.62 15.86
CA VAL A 35 50.72 -32.56 14.86
C VAL A 35 50.39 -33.07 13.44
N LEU A 36 50.78 -34.33 13.12
CA LEU A 36 50.43 -34.93 11.84
C LEU A 36 48.92 -35.12 11.66
N PHE A 37 48.21 -35.56 12.70
CA PHE A 37 46.75 -35.71 12.72
C PHE A 37 46.06 -34.35 12.46
N ASP A 38 46.46 -33.29 13.19
CA ASP A 38 45.92 -31.97 13.02
C ASP A 38 46.22 -31.42 11.60
N ALA A 39 47.42 -31.63 11.09
CA ALA A 39 47.79 -31.25 9.73
C ALA A 39 46.93 -31.95 8.66
N ILE A 40 46.63 -33.26 8.85
CA ILE A 40 45.73 -34.01 7.98
C ILE A 40 44.32 -33.43 8.00
N ILE A 41 43.74 -33.12 9.19
CA ILE A 41 42.44 -32.54 9.33
C ILE A 41 42.35 -31.18 8.63
N LEU A 42 43.37 -30.32 8.82
CA LEU A 42 43.45 -29.02 8.14
C LEU A 42 43.61 -29.18 6.61
N GLY A 43 44.39 -30.15 6.17
CA GLY A 43 44.51 -30.50 4.73
C GLY A 43 43.18 -30.94 4.13
N LEU A 44 42.45 -31.82 4.82
CA LEU A 44 41.11 -32.26 4.41
C LEU A 44 40.09 -31.09 4.38
N MET A 45 40.14 -30.21 5.38
CA MET A 45 39.31 -29.00 5.40
C MET A 45 39.59 -28.11 4.18
N VAL A 46 40.84 -27.87 3.83
CA VAL A 46 41.20 -27.08 2.65
C VAL A 46 40.75 -27.78 1.37
N ALA A 47 40.90 -29.09 1.27
CA ALA A 47 40.43 -29.88 0.13
C ALA A 47 38.93 -29.82 -0.03
N ASP A 48 38.18 -29.92 1.08
CA ASP A 48 36.70 -29.78 1.11
C ASP A 48 36.28 -28.39 0.64
N GLY A 49 36.91 -27.34 1.13
CA GLY A 49 36.66 -25.98 0.70
C GLY A 49 37.02 -25.67 -0.76
N LEU A 50 38.07 -26.29 -1.31
CA LEU A 50 38.40 -26.14 -2.73
C LEU A 50 37.38 -26.85 -3.64
N ARG A 51 36.81 -27.97 -3.18
CA ARG A 51 35.71 -28.66 -3.88
C ARG A 51 34.46 -27.80 -3.96
N ILE A 52 34.06 -27.12 -2.88
CA ILE A 52 32.90 -26.24 -2.89
C ILE A 52 33.02 -25.21 -4.02
N ARG A 53 34.19 -24.61 -4.19
CA ARG A 53 34.40 -23.58 -5.23
C ARG A 53 34.13 -24.07 -6.66
N ARG A 54 34.20 -25.37 -6.91
CA ARG A 54 33.87 -25.98 -8.21
C ARG A 54 32.40 -26.36 -8.34
N SER A 55 31.68 -26.49 -7.22
CA SER A 55 30.26 -26.88 -7.15
C SER A 55 29.39 -25.85 -6.42
N ARG A 56 29.73 -24.57 -6.57
CA ARG A 56 28.94 -23.49 -5.97
C ARG A 56 27.52 -23.48 -6.51
N VAL A 57 26.55 -23.28 -5.62
CA VAL A 57 25.17 -23.06 -6.01
C VAL A 57 25.02 -21.74 -6.78
N GLN A 58 24.11 -21.75 -7.75
CA GLN A 58 23.69 -20.54 -8.48
C GLN A 58 22.40 -20.04 -7.85
N ILE A 59 22.32 -18.72 -7.58
CA ILE A 59 21.15 -18.11 -6.97
C ILE A 59 20.71 -16.93 -7.82
N THR A 60 19.41 -16.91 -8.13
CA THR A 60 18.76 -15.78 -8.78
C THR A 60 17.64 -15.27 -7.88
N ARG A 61 17.57 -13.94 -7.72
CA ARG A 61 16.53 -13.27 -6.95
C ARG A 61 15.42 -12.83 -7.89
N GLU A 62 14.20 -13.20 -7.58
CA GLU A 62 13.00 -12.69 -8.23
C GLU A 62 12.23 -11.79 -7.27
N LEU A 63 12.07 -10.55 -7.66
CA LEU A 63 11.31 -9.53 -6.93
C LEU A 63 10.05 -9.17 -7.70
N PRO A 64 8.95 -8.85 -7.01
CA PRO A 64 7.83 -8.18 -7.65
C PRO A 64 8.32 -6.87 -8.28
N SER A 65 7.84 -6.54 -9.46
CA SER A 65 8.22 -5.31 -10.17
C SER A 65 7.87 -4.03 -9.39
N ARG A 66 6.90 -4.13 -8.48
CA ARG A 66 6.41 -3.05 -7.63
C ARG A 66 6.16 -3.60 -6.22
N LEU A 67 6.86 -3.06 -5.24
CA LEU A 67 6.62 -3.37 -3.82
C LEU A 67 5.52 -2.47 -3.27
N SER A 68 4.65 -3.02 -2.43
CA SER A 68 3.57 -2.27 -1.75
C SER A 68 3.96 -1.93 -0.33
N ILE A 69 3.80 -0.67 0.08
CA ILE A 69 4.02 -0.22 1.45
C ILE A 69 3.03 -0.88 2.43
N GLY A 70 3.48 -1.19 3.64
CA GLY A 70 2.62 -1.72 4.70
C GLY A 70 2.02 -3.10 4.42
N ARG A 71 2.58 -3.83 3.45
CA ARG A 71 2.17 -5.18 3.07
C ARG A 71 3.36 -6.11 3.01
N ASP A 72 3.08 -7.40 3.15
CA ASP A 72 4.06 -8.45 2.94
C ASP A 72 4.24 -8.67 1.43
N ASN A 73 5.47 -8.41 0.98
CA ASN A 73 5.86 -8.60 -0.42
C ASN A 73 6.75 -9.84 -0.51
N PRO A 74 6.37 -10.87 -1.27
CA PRO A 74 7.15 -12.08 -1.39
C PRO A 74 8.41 -11.84 -2.22
N VAL A 75 9.53 -12.38 -1.74
CA VAL A 75 10.81 -12.43 -2.44
C VAL A 75 11.15 -13.89 -2.65
N VAL A 76 11.42 -14.27 -3.89
CA VAL A 76 11.76 -15.65 -4.25
C VAL A 76 13.22 -15.72 -4.63
N LEU A 77 13.96 -16.61 -3.96
CA LEU A 77 15.33 -16.95 -4.30
C LEU A 77 15.32 -18.34 -4.96
N LYS A 78 15.61 -18.39 -6.25
CA LYS A 78 15.79 -19.66 -6.98
C LYS A 78 17.22 -20.12 -6.82
N VAL A 79 17.38 -21.26 -6.18
CA VAL A 79 18.68 -21.85 -5.86
C VAL A 79 18.85 -23.12 -6.66
N THR A 80 19.88 -23.18 -7.48
CA THR A 80 20.21 -24.35 -8.31
C THR A 80 21.53 -24.94 -7.85
N SER A 81 21.51 -26.25 -7.52
CA SER A 81 22.75 -27.00 -7.24
C SER A 81 23.14 -27.86 -8.45
N PRO A 82 24.30 -27.60 -9.06
CA PRO A 82 24.62 -28.24 -10.33
C PRO A 82 25.00 -29.74 -10.24
N ASN A 83 25.72 -30.18 -9.21
CA ASN A 83 26.33 -31.52 -9.24
C ASN A 83 26.27 -32.29 -7.91
N THR A 84 26.02 -31.66 -6.79
CA THR A 84 26.09 -32.27 -5.47
C THR A 84 25.02 -31.72 -4.57
N ASP A 85 24.59 -32.47 -3.58
CA ASP A 85 23.75 -31.96 -2.52
C ASP A 85 24.47 -30.81 -1.81
N ALA A 86 23.79 -29.69 -1.66
CA ALA A 86 24.34 -28.47 -1.06
C ALA A 86 23.56 -28.04 0.18
N GLN A 87 24.20 -28.08 1.33
CA GLN A 87 23.68 -27.42 2.52
C GLN A 87 24.14 -25.97 2.52
N ILE A 88 23.18 -25.06 2.51
CA ILE A 88 23.43 -23.62 2.35
C ILE A 88 22.77 -22.80 3.43
N GLU A 89 23.39 -21.64 3.71
CA GLU A 89 22.82 -20.53 4.45
C GLU A 89 22.87 -19.30 3.55
N ILE A 90 21.74 -18.65 3.33
CA ILE A 90 21.64 -17.48 2.47
C ILE A 90 21.22 -16.29 3.31
N ARG A 91 21.91 -15.17 3.16
CA ARG A 91 21.55 -13.88 3.71
C ARG A 91 21.39 -12.88 2.57
N ASP A 92 20.17 -12.43 2.35
CA ASP A 92 19.89 -11.38 1.38
C ASP A 92 20.00 -10.01 2.07
N TYR A 93 20.74 -9.06 1.46
CA TYR A 93 20.88 -7.70 1.97
C TYR A 93 19.76 -6.82 1.43
N TYR A 94 18.58 -6.95 2.04
CA TYR A 94 17.43 -6.10 1.75
C TYR A 94 17.65 -4.67 2.29
N PRO A 95 16.90 -3.65 1.80
CA PRO A 95 17.04 -2.26 2.24
C PRO A 95 16.82 -2.09 3.74
N THR A 96 17.61 -1.21 4.36
CA THR A 96 17.49 -0.88 5.78
C THR A 96 16.11 -0.26 6.08
N GLY A 97 15.50 -0.66 7.19
CA GLY A 97 14.16 -0.19 7.58
C GLY A 97 13.01 -1.05 7.06
N PHE A 98 13.26 -2.07 6.24
CA PHE A 98 12.24 -3.06 5.90
C PHE A 98 12.12 -4.11 7.00
N GLY A 99 10.88 -4.43 7.41
CA GLY A 99 10.62 -5.64 8.17
C GLY A 99 10.85 -6.88 7.30
N VAL A 100 11.26 -7.99 7.89
CA VAL A 100 11.52 -9.24 7.16
C VAL A 100 11.06 -10.44 7.97
N SER A 101 10.50 -11.44 7.29
CA SER A 101 10.04 -12.68 7.94
C SER A 101 11.18 -13.58 8.39
N ALA A 102 12.28 -13.62 7.63
CA ALA A 102 13.47 -14.43 7.92
C ALA A 102 14.74 -13.69 7.49
N PRO A 103 15.62 -13.31 8.45
CA PRO A 103 16.86 -12.58 8.13
C PRO A 103 17.93 -13.45 7.46
N ALA A 104 17.82 -14.77 7.59
CA ALA A 104 18.65 -15.76 6.92
C ALA A 104 17.80 -17.00 6.59
N LEU A 105 18.08 -17.61 5.47
CA LEU A 105 17.43 -18.82 4.99
C LEU A 105 18.44 -19.97 5.00
N SER A 106 18.06 -21.13 5.52
CA SER A 106 18.88 -22.35 5.48
C SER A 106 18.12 -23.45 4.75
N ALA A 107 18.77 -24.10 3.82
CA ALA A 107 18.18 -25.17 3.05
C ALA A 107 19.22 -26.23 2.65
N ILE A 108 18.74 -27.42 2.33
CA ILE A 108 19.51 -28.49 1.70
C ILE A 108 18.94 -28.67 0.30
N ILE A 109 19.74 -28.35 -0.70
CA ILE A 109 19.36 -28.42 -2.12
C ILE A 109 19.90 -29.72 -2.71
N PRO A 110 19.04 -30.61 -3.21
CA PRO A 110 19.49 -31.86 -3.85
C PRO A 110 20.34 -31.58 -5.13
N SER A 111 21.19 -32.53 -5.47
CA SER A 111 21.99 -32.44 -6.69
C SER A 111 21.12 -32.32 -7.94
N ASN A 112 21.55 -31.50 -8.89
CA ASN A 112 20.87 -31.25 -10.17
C ASN A 112 19.41 -30.79 -10.03
N SER A 113 19.06 -30.11 -8.91
CA SER A 113 17.72 -29.58 -8.65
C SER A 113 17.76 -28.07 -8.49
N THR A 114 16.58 -27.46 -8.70
CA THR A 114 16.33 -26.05 -8.40
C THR A 114 15.21 -25.97 -7.36
N GLU A 115 15.48 -25.30 -6.26
CA GLU A 115 14.47 -25.06 -5.23
C GLU A 115 14.20 -23.57 -5.08
N GLU A 116 12.95 -23.24 -4.74
CA GLU A 116 12.49 -21.87 -4.51
C GLU A 116 12.38 -21.64 -3.00
N LEU A 117 13.22 -20.74 -2.50
CA LEU A 117 13.17 -20.27 -1.11
C LEU A 117 12.47 -18.92 -1.08
N THR A 118 11.35 -18.85 -0.37
CA THR A 118 10.55 -17.63 -0.28
C THR A 118 10.62 -17.03 1.12
N TYR A 119 10.81 -15.72 1.18
CA TYR A 119 10.62 -14.92 2.37
C TYR A 119 9.84 -13.65 2.04
N THR A 120 9.33 -12.95 3.03
CA THR A 120 8.55 -11.72 2.81
C THR A 120 9.28 -10.51 3.39
N VAL A 121 9.16 -9.38 2.68
CA VAL A 121 9.63 -8.08 3.14
C VAL A 121 8.45 -7.15 3.36
N HIS A 122 8.53 -6.34 4.40
CA HIS A 122 7.49 -5.41 4.82
C HIS A 122 8.04 -3.97 4.82
N PRO A 123 7.94 -3.23 3.69
CA PRO A 123 8.40 -1.85 3.61
C PRO A 123 7.53 -0.94 4.48
N THR A 124 8.16 -0.04 5.24
CA THR A 124 7.48 0.96 6.07
C THR A 124 7.55 2.38 5.50
N GLN A 125 8.28 2.56 4.40
CA GLN A 125 8.44 3.85 3.72
C GLN A 125 8.35 3.65 2.20
N ARG A 126 7.79 4.65 1.51
CA ARG A 126 7.76 4.71 0.05
C ARG A 126 9.02 5.37 -0.50
N GLY A 127 9.34 5.06 -1.73
CA GLY A 127 10.47 5.65 -2.42
C GLY A 127 11.29 4.63 -3.18
N GLU A 128 12.50 5.01 -3.53
CA GLU A 128 13.47 4.17 -4.22
C GLU A 128 14.57 3.77 -3.24
N PHE A 129 14.82 2.48 -3.14
CA PHE A 129 15.78 1.91 -2.19
C PHE A 129 16.77 1.01 -2.90
N PRO A 130 18.07 1.05 -2.54
CA PRO A 130 19.04 0.10 -3.05
C PRO A 130 18.85 -1.27 -2.40
N TRP A 131 18.66 -2.29 -3.19
CA TRP A 131 18.73 -3.67 -2.72
C TRP A 131 20.15 -4.19 -2.88
N GLY A 132 20.72 -4.78 -1.84
CA GLY A 132 22.11 -5.22 -1.83
C GLY A 132 22.36 -6.57 -2.48
N ASN A 133 23.55 -7.10 -2.24
CA ASN A 133 24.00 -8.39 -2.76
C ASN A 133 23.42 -9.56 -1.93
N ILE A 134 23.56 -10.76 -2.45
CA ILE A 134 23.20 -12.00 -1.73
C ILE A 134 24.48 -12.60 -1.17
N GLN A 135 24.56 -12.82 0.13
CA GLN A 135 25.63 -13.57 0.78
C GLN A 135 25.23 -15.04 0.89
N VAL A 136 26.11 -15.92 0.47
CA VAL A 136 25.89 -17.36 0.48
C VAL A 136 26.99 -18.03 1.26
N ARG A 137 26.61 -18.95 2.14
CA ARG A 137 27.49 -19.88 2.82
C ARG A 137 27.10 -21.29 2.42
N GLN A 138 28.05 -22.08 1.95
CA GLN A 138 27.83 -23.49 1.58
C GLN A 138 28.74 -24.36 2.41
N LEU A 139 28.20 -25.44 2.98
CA LEU A 139 28.94 -26.45 3.70
C LEU A 139 29.53 -27.44 2.69
N GLY A 140 30.78 -27.83 2.90
CA GLY A 140 31.44 -28.88 2.10
C GLY A 140 30.82 -30.26 2.29
N LEU A 141 31.04 -31.14 1.33
CA LEU A 141 30.52 -32.51 1.32
C LEU A 141 30.94 -33.33 2.55
N TRP A 142 32.14 -33.07 3.05
CA TRP A 142 32.63 -33.71 4.27
C TRP A 142 32.23 -33.00 5.53
N GLY A 143 31.59 -31.84 5.38
CA GLY A 143 31.15 -31.00 6.49
C GLY A 143 32.29 -30.39 7.29
N LEU A 144 33.48 -30.22 6.70
CA LEU A 144 34.67 -29.69 7.37
C LEU A 144 34.85 -28.19 7.14
N ALA A 145 34.47 -27.68 5.96
CA ALA A 145 34.65 -26.28 5.61
C ALA A 145 33.34 -25.62 5.22
N TRP A 146 33.20 -24.33 5.60
CA TRP A 146 32.24 -23.40 5.00
C TRP A 146 32.97 -22.53 3.98
N ASP A 147 32.45 -22.43 2.78
CA ASP A 147 32.83 -21.37 1.84
C ASP A 147 31.80 -20.26 1.89
N ASP A 148 32.27 -19.02 1.95
CA ASP A 148 31.44 -17.82 2.05
C ASP A 148 31.78 -16.91 0.86
N TRP A 149 30.76 -16.49 0.11
CA TRP A 149 30.91 -15.57 -1.02
C TRP A 149 29.68 -14.70 -1.21
N GLN A 150 29.81 -13.65 -1.99
CA GLN A 150 28.73 -12.76 -2.36
C GLN A 150 28.40 -12.89 -3.84
N ILE A 151 27.12 -12.87 -4.15
CA ILE A 151 26.59 -12.80 -5.52
C ILE A 151 26.16 -11.35 -5.76
N PRO A 152 26.78 -10.64 -6.73
CA PRO A 152 26.43 -9.28 -7.05
C PRO A 152 25.09 -9.22 -7.78
N GLN A 153 24.02 -8.86 -7.07
CA GLN A 153 22.67 -8.65 -7.61
C GLN A 153 22.04 -7.36 -7.03
N SER A 154 22.88 -6.34 -6.84
CA SER A 154 22.37 -5.05 -6.38
C SER A 154 21.51 -4.40 -7.46
N LEU A 155 20.29 -3.98 -7.08
CA LEU A 155 19.37 -3.27 -7.98
C LEU A 155 18.50 -2.27 -7.18
N PRO A 156 18.11 -1.15 -7.78
CA PRO A 156 17.16 -0.24 -7.17
C PRO A 156 15.75 -0.83 -7.23
N VAL A 157 15.02 -0.74 -6.12
CA VAL A 157 13.61 -1.16 -6.04
C VAL A 157 12.74 0.02 -5.64
N LYS A 158 11.54 0.06 -6.20
CA LYS A 158 10.56 1.11 -5.89
C LYS A 158 9.44 0.56 -5.03
N VAL A 159 9.19 1.26 -3.93
CA VAL A 159 8.06 0.99 -3.03
C VAL A 159 6.94 1.97 -3.35
N TYR A 160 5.80 1.41 -3.73
CA TYR A 160 4.59 2.12 -4.11
C TYR A 160 3.58 2.15 -2.95
N PRO A 161 2.51 2.96 -3.05
CA PRO A 161 1.33 2.84 -2.19
C PRO A 161 0.74 1.43 -2.20
N ASP A 162 -0.29 1.15 -1.39
CA ASP A 162 -0.90 -0.18 -1.26
C ASP A 162 -1.56 -0.68 -2.56
N LEU A 163 -0.77 -1.15 -3.51
CA LEU A 163 -1.26 -1.68 -4.78
C LEU A 163 -2.01 -3.01 -4.62
N VAL A 164 -1.70 -3.78 -3.57
CA VAL A 164 -2.40 -5.05 -3.27
C VAL A 164 -3.82 -4.75 -2.82
N GLY A 165 -4.01 -3.75 -1.93
CA GLY A 165 -5.33 -3.26 -1.54
C GLY A 165 -6.13 -2.72 -2.72
N LEU A 166 -5.50 -1.95 -3.61
CA LEU A 166 -6.16 -1.45 -4.83
C LEU A 166 -6.62 -2.59 -5.75
N ARG A 167 -5.82 -3.64 -5.93
CA ARG A 167 -6.20 -4.80 -6.73
C ARG A 167 -7.39 -5.54 -6.14
N SER A 168 -7.41 -5.76 -4.84
CA SER A 168 -8.53 -6.41 -4.14
C SER A 168 -9.82 -5.58 -4.24
N LEU A 169 -9.70 -4.25 -4.15
CA LEU A 169 -10.81 -3.32 -4.35
C LEU A 169 -11.35 -3.39 -5.78
N THR A 170 -10.49 -3.44 -6.79
CA THR A 170 -10.90 -3.59 -8.19
C THR A 170 -11.78 -4.83 -8.37
N ILE A 171 -11.35 -5.98 -7.82
CA ILE A 171 -12.11 -7.24 -7.90
C ILE A 171 -13.48 -7.08 -7.22
N ARG A 172 -13.54 -6.49 -6.02
CA ARG A 172 -14.82 -6.24 -5.31
C ARG A 172 -15.76 -5.36 -6.12
N LEU A 173 -15.27 -4.26 -6.67
CA LEU A 173 -16.08 -3.33 -7.48
C LEU A 173 -16.61 -4.00 -8.74
N THR A 174 -15.81 -4.81 -9.42
CA THR A 174 -16.22 -5.56 -10.61
C THR A 174 -17.32 -6.57 -10.29
N LEU A 175 -17.19 -7.33 -9.19
CA LEU A 175 -18.22 -8.28 -8.75
C LEU A 175 -19.53 -7.56 -8.37
N GLN A 176 -19.45 -6.41 -7.68
CA GLN A 176 -20.64 -5.62 -7.35
C GLN A 176 -21.34 -5.06 -8.58
N SER A 177 -20.60 -4.61 -9.59
CA SER A 177 -21.17 -4.09 -10.83
C SER A 177 -21.87 -5.20 -11.63
N SER A 178 -21.33 -6.40 -11.64
CA SER A 178 -21.94 -7.56 -12.33
C SER A 178 -23.26 -8.00 -11.69
N GLY A 179 -23.40 -7.85 -10.36
CA GLY A 179 -24.65 -8.16 -9.64
C GLY A 179 -25.74 -7.10 -9.79
N SER A 180 -25.39 -5.85 -10.10
CA SER A 180 -26.32 -4.71 -10.14
C SER A 180 -26.90 -4.42 -11.53
N MET A 181 -26.57 -5.18 -12.56
CA MET A 181 -27.15 -5.01 -13.92
C MET A 181 -28.69 -5.15 -13.96
N ARG A 182 -29.34 -5.57 -12.87
CA ARG A 182 -30.81 -5.67 -12.74
C ARG A 182 -31.46 -4.49 -12.00
N GLN A 183 -30.71 -3.49 -11.52
CA GLN A 183 -31.35 -2.32 -10.94
C GLN A 183 -31.93 -1.44 -12.04
N SER A 184 -33.26 -1.36 -12.04
CA SER A 184 -34.10 -0.60 -12.97
C SER A 184 -33.47 0.76 -13.32
N ARG A 185 -33.37 1.03 -14.64
CA ARG A 185 -33.18 2.37 -15.17
C ARG A 185 -34.14 3.32 -14.47
N LYS A 186 -33.65 4.11 -13.52
CA LYS A 186 -34.44 5.17 -12.93
C LYS A 186 -34.59 6.25 -13.98
N THR A 187 -35.74 6.28 -14.63
CA THR A 187 -36.19 7.39 -15.44
C THR A 187 -36.33 8.60 -14.56
N GLY A 188 -35.47 9.61 -14.72
CA GLY A 188 -35.50 10.89 -14.00
C GLY A 188 -35.40 12.05 -14.98
N ILE A 189 -35.54 13.26 -14.48
CA ILE A 189 -35.31 14.50 -15.24
C ILE A 189 -33.79 14.63 -15.39
N GLY A 190 -33.23 14.07 -16.47
CA GLY A 190 -31.80 14.13 -16.82
C GLY A 190 -31.56 15.06 -18.00
N THR A 191 -30.28 15.19 -18.38
CA THR A 191 -29.82 15.99 -19.53
C THR A 191 -29.37 15.14 -20.71
N GLU A 192 -29.06 13.86 -20.51
CA GLU A 192 -28.62 12.95 -21.56
C GLU A 192 -29.80 12.20 -22.20
N PHE A 193 -29.78 12.11 -23.52
CA PHE A 193 -30.79 11.38 -24.28
C PHE A 193 -30.60 9.87 -24.11
N ALA A 194 -31.62 9.17 -23.57
CA ALA A 194 -31.61 7.72 -23.42
C ALA A 194 -32.34 7.00 -24.55
N GLU A 195 -33.62 7.28 -24.73
CA GLU A 195 -34.45 6.64 -25.74
C GLU A 195 -35.63 7.49 -26.13
N LEU A 196 -36.26 7.16 -27.28
CA LEU A 196 -37.57 7.66 -27.67
C LEU A 196 -38.61 6.59 -27.38
N ARG A 197 -39.63 6.91 -26.58
CA ARG A 197 -40.77 6.03 -26.33
C ARG A 197 -42.09 6.70 -26.71
N ASN A 198 -43.14 5.92 -26.87
CA ASN A 198 -44.46 6.47 -27.11
C ASN A 198 -44.93 7.26 -25.88
N TYR A 199 -45.63 8.37 -26.14
CA TYR A 199 -46.27 9.19 -25.12
C TYR A 199 -47.23 8.37 -24.28
N ARG A 200 -47.24 8.58 -22.97
CA ARG A 200 -48.20 8.02 -22.01
C ARG A 200 -48.90 9.17 -21.29
N THR A 201 -50.15 8.97 -20.92
CA THR A 201 -50.90 9.96 -20.13
C THR A 201 -50.16 10.25 -18.83
N GLY A 202 -49.79 11.52 -18.62
CA GLY A 202 -48.99 11.98 -17.47
C GLY A 202 -47.55 12.34 -17.82
N ASP A 203 -47.08 12.09 -19.05
CA ASP A 203 -45.78 12.57 -19.50
C ASP A 203 -45.78 14.09 -19.71
N ASP A 204 -44.66 14.75 -19.39
CA ASP A 204 -44.49 16.20 -19.58
C ASP A 204 -44.33 16.49 -21.09
N LEU A 205 -45.25 17.33 -21.62
CA LEU A 205 -45.33 17.73 -23.03
C LEU A 205 -44.02 18.40 -23.52
N ARG A 206 -43.23 18.97 -22.66
CA ARG A 206 -41.92 19.60 -22.96
C ARG A 206 -40.90 18.63 -23.52
N PHE A 207 -41.02 17.35 -23.19
CA PHE A 207 -40.11 16.32 -23.67
C PHE A 207 -40.57 15.61 -24.93
N ILE A 208 -41.66 16.04 -25.57
CA ILE A 208 -42.07 15.50 -26.88
C ILE A 208 -41.07 15.90 -27.93
N ASP A 209 -40.55 14.92 -28.67
CA ASP A 209 -39.74 15.13 -29.86
C ASP A 209 -40.66 15.23 -31.11
N TRP A 210 -41.07 16.46 -31.39
CA TRP A 210 -41.94 16.73 -32.56
C TRP A 210 -41.27 16.35 -33.86
N LYS A 211 -39.96 16.45 -34.01
CA LYS A 211 -39.20 16.09 -35.20
C LYS A 211 -39.20 14.58 -35.43
N ALA A 212 -38.94 13.78 -34.40
CA ALA A 212 -39.01 12.33 -34.47
C ALA A 212 -40.46 11.84 -34.71
N THR A 213 -41.43 12.45 -34.03
CA THR A 213 -42.86 12.19 -34.20
C THR A 213 -43.28 12.43 -35.66
N ALA A 214 -42.95 13.57 -36.26
CA ALA A 214 -43.29 13.90 -37.63
C ALA A 214 -42.71 12.92 -38.65
N ARG A 215 -41.48 12.47 -38.47
CA ARG A 215 -40.85 11.44 -39.34
C ARG A 215 -41.58 10.11 -39.26
N ARG A 216 -42.11 9.75 -38.11
CA ARG A 216 -42.84 8.49 -37.90
C ARG A 216 -44.27 8.56 -38.45
N VAL A 217 -44.94 9.71 -38.32
CA VAL A 217 -46.27 9.95 -38.90
C VAL A 217 -46.25 9.83 -40.43
N GLY A 218 -45.20 10.37 -41.09
CA GLY A 218 -45.03 10.24 -42.52
C GLY A 218 -44.86 8.80 -43.02
N ALA A 219 -44.41 7.88 -42.17
CA ALA A 219 -44.18 6.47 -42.53
C ALA A 219 -45.39 5.54 -42.24
N TYR A 220 -46.24 5.86 -41.22
CA TYR A 220 -47.25 4.95 -40.67
C TYR A 220 -48.65 5.55 -40.46
N GLY A 221 -48.91 6.76 -40.90
CA GLY A 221 -50.26 7.40 -40.94
C GLY A 221 -50.82 7.90 -39.62
N ASN A 222 -50.82 7.19 -38.52
CA ASN A 222 -51.31 7.58 -37.20
C ASN A 222 -50.33 7.14 -36.08
N ALA A 223 -49.30 7.92 -35.88
CA ALA A 223 -48.32 7.60 -34.85
C ALA A 223 -48.55 8.41 -33.55
N MET A 224 -48.52 7.76 -32.39
CA MET A 224 -48.49 8.42 -31.10
C MET A 224 -47.23 9.30 -30.99
N PRO A 225 -47.33 10.49 -30.33
CA PRO A 225 -46.18 11.33 -30.05
C PRO A 225 -45.04 10.57 -29.38
N LEU A 226 -43.84 10.90 -29.76
CA LEU A 226 -42.63 10.33 -29.17
C LEU A 226 -42.08 11.26 -28.09
N VAL A 227 -41.82 10.72 -26.91
CA VAL A 227 -41.22 11.44 -25.77
C VAL A 227 -39.78 11.05 -25.64
N ARG A 228 -38.91 12.04 -25.46
CA ARG A 228 -37.52 11.83 -25.11
C ARG A 228 -37.46 11.40 -23.64
N VAL A 229 -36.96 10.20 -23.41
CA VAL A 229 -36.57 9.76 -22.07
C VAL A 229 -35.15 10.23 -21.86
N LEU A 230 -34.95 11.04 -20.85
CA LEU A 230 -33.65 11.54 -20.47
C LEU A 230 -33.12 10.70 -19.29
N GLU A 231 -31.85 10.34 -19.33
CA GLU A 231 -31.14 9.75 -18.18
C GLU A 231 -30.43 10.86 -17.41
N PRO A 232 -30.40 10.80 -16.08
CA PRO A 232 -29.59 11.73 -15.29
C PRO A 232 -28.13 11.57 -15.68
N GLU A 233 -27.43 12.70 -15.80
CA GLU A 233 -26.00 12.72 -16.10
C GLU A 233 -25.27 11.89 -15.04
N GLN A 234 -24.77 10.71 -15.44
CA GLN A 234 -24.12 9.79 -14.50
C GLN A 234 -22.69 10.19 -14.18
N GLU A 235 -22.15 11.14 -14.95
CA GLU A 235 -20.79 11.59 -14.88
C GLU A 235 -20.63 12.74 -13.90
N GLN A 236 -19.93 12.46 -12.82
CA GLN A 236 -19.67 13.45 -11.81
C GLN A 236 -18.17 13.76 -11.74
N THR A 237 -17.84 14.96 -11.29
CA THR A 237 -16.47 15.33 -11.03
C THR A 237 -16.16 15.12 -9.55
N LEU A 238 -15.13 14.32 -9.30
CA LEU A 238 -14.57 14.03 -7.98
C LEU A 238 -13.21 14.71 -7.87
N LEU A 239 -13.06 15.62 -6.94
CA LEU A 239 -11.80 16.30 -6.64
C LEU A 239 -11.33 15.86 -5.26
N ILE A 240 -10.11 15.36 -5.18
CA ILE A 240 -9.52 14.89 -3.92
C ILE A 240 -8.35 15.81 -3.58
N LEU A 241 -8.41 16.45 -2.43
CA LEU A 241 -7.35 17.28 -1.88
C LEU A 241 -6.68 16.51 -0.75
N LEU A 242 -5.44 16.13 -0.95
CA LEU A 242 -4.62 15.43 0.04
C LEU A 242 -3.66 16.41 0.71
N ASP A 243 -3.83 16.57 2.00
CA ASP A 243 -2.93 17.32 2.86
C ASP A 243 -1.61 16.55 3.03
N ARG A 244 -0.48 17.24 2.86
CA ARG A 244 0.87 16.69 3.13
C ARG A 244 1.62 17.46 4.24
N GLY A 245 0.93 18.34 4.96
CA GLY A 245 1.52 19.17 5.99
C GLY A 245 1.87 18.43 7.28
N ARG A 246 2.23 19.20 8.30
CA ARG A 246 2.77 18.72 9.58
C ARG A 246 1.93 17.63 10.25
N LEU A 247 0.60 17.75 10.25
CA LEU A 247 -0.29 16.77 10.88
C LEU A 247 -0.22 15.38 10.22
N MET A 248 0.13 15.34 8.92
CA MET A 248 0.21 14.10 8.15
C MET A 248 1.56 13.38 8.29
N THR A 249 2.55 13.98 8.97
CA THR A 249 3.86 13.34 9.23
C THR A 249 3.81 12.32 10.37
N ALA A 250 2.81 12.41 11.25
CA ALA A 250 2.67 11.50 12.38
C ALA A 250 2.48 10.06 11.94
N LYS A 251 3.08 9.12 12.68
CA LYS A 251 2.99 7.68 12.39
C LYS A 251 1.80 7.06 13.12
N VAL A 252 1.05 6.24 12.41
CA VAL A 252 -0.02 5.39 12.93
C VAL A 252 0.23 3.97 12.44
N GLN A 253 0.39 3.00 13.34
CA GLN A 253 0.64 1.59 13.00
C GLN A 253 1.82 1.41 12.00
N ASN A 254 2.96 2.03 12.30
CA ASN A 254 4.21 1.99 11.52
C ASN A 254 4.22 2.74 10.18
N LEU A 255 3.09 3.25 9.68
CA LEU A 255 3.01 4.10 8.49
C LEU A 255 2.73 5.55 8.88
N GLN A 256 3.15 6.50 8.05
CA GLN A 256 2.75 7.89 8.21
C GLN A 256 1.26 8.07 7.89
N ARG A 257 0.59 9.02 8.55
CA ARG A 257 -0.80 9.37 8.22
C ARG A 257 -0.95 9.72 6.73
N PHE A 258 0.05 10.36 6.16
CA PHE A 258 0.08 10.66 4.74
C PHE A 258 -0.03 9.40 3.87
N ASP A 259 0.63 8.30 4.23
CA ASP A 259 0.57 7.04 3.49
C ASP A 259 -0.84 6.42 3.53
N TRP A 260 -1.50 6.50 4.69
CA TRP A 260 -2.91 6.09 4.82
C TRP A 260 -3.83 6.99 3.99
N GLY A 261 -3.63 8.31 4.05
CA GLY A 261 -4.37 9.29 3.24
C GLY A 261 -4.17 9.08 1.74
N LEU A 262 -2.96 8.77 1.32
CA LEU A 262 -2.64 8.48 -0.08
C LEU A 262 -3.31 7.17 -0.55
N ASN A 263 -3.28 6.12 0.26
CA ASN A 263 -3.98 4.87 -0.05
C ASN A 263 -5.50 5.10 -0.16
N ALA A 264 -6.08 5.92 0.72
CA ALA A 264 -7.49 6.31 0.65
C ALA A 264 -7.80 7.14 -0.62
N THR A 265 -6.92 8.07 -0.98
CA THR A 265 -6.99 8.87 -2.21
C THR A 265 -7.03 7.98 -3.45
N LEU A 266 -6.09 7.04 -3.57
CA LEU A 266 -6.01 6.13 -4.71
C LEU A 266 -7.18 5.15 -4.76
N SER A 267 -7.66 4.67 -3.61
CA SER A 267 -8.83 3.80 -3.51
C SER A 267 -10.11 4.51 -3.94
N LEU A 268 -10.28 5.76 -3.50
CA LEU A 268 -11.42 6.59 -3.90
C LEU A 268 -11.34 6.95 -5.40
N ALA A 269 -10.15 7.29 -5.90
CA ALA A 269 -9.92 7.57 -7.32
C ALA A 269 -10.26 6.35 -8.18
N LEU A 270 -9.80 5.16 -7.78
CA LEU A 270 -10.15 3.91 -8.46
C LEU A 270 -11.68 3.68 -8.50
N ALA A 271 -12.37 3.89 -7.37
CA ALA A 271 -13.82 3.71 -7.29
C ALA A 271 -14.56 4.72 -8.19
N GLY A 272 -14.13 5.98 -8.22
CA GLY A 272 -14.68 7.02 -9.10
C GLY A 272 -14.47 6.69 -10.58
N LEU A 273 -13.25 6.37 -10.97
CA LEU A 273 -12.91 5.99 -12.35
C LEU A 273 -13.66 4.73 -12.81
N HIS A 274 -13.82 3.74 -11.93
CA HIS A 274 -14.59 2.52 -12.23
C HIS A 274 -16.09 2.82 -12.43
N ARG A 275 -16.61 3.87 -11.82
CA ARG A 275 -17.99 4.35 -11.97
C ARG A 275 -18.17 5.35 -13.14
N GLY A 276 -17.11 5.64 -13.89
CA GLY A 276 -17.13 6.54 -15.03
C GLY A 276 -16.99 8.02 -14.66
N ASP A 277 -16.68 8.36 -13.39
CA ASP A 277 -16.50 9.74 -12.96
C ASP A 277 -15.15 10.32 -13.41
N ARG A 278 -15.09 11.65 -13.47
CA ARG A 278 -13.84 12.38 -13.72
C ARG A 278 -13.15 12.63 -12.38
N VAL A 279 -11.94 12.13 -12.21
CA VAL A 279 -11.22 12.23 -10.95
C VAL A 279 -10.01 13.15 -11.10
N GLY A 280 -9.95 14.20 -10.28
CA GLY A 280 -8.78 15.08 -10.15
C GLY A 280 -8.21 14.98 -8.75
N VAL A 281 -6.89 15.18 -8.60
CA VAL A 281 -6.20 15.13 -7.31
C VAL A 281 -5.31 16.35 -7.15
N GLY A 282 -5.43 17.00 -6.00
CA GLY A 282 -4.53 18.06 -5.54
C GLY A 282 -3.79 17.62 -4.29
N VAL A 283 -2.48 17.84 -4.23
CA VAL A 283 -1.69 17.67 -3.01
C VAL A 283 -1.17 19.03 -2.58
N PHE A 284 -1.38 19.40 -1.33
CA PHE A 284 -1.09 20.73 -0.83
C PHE A 284 -0.41 20.71 0.55
N ASP A 285 0.33 21.79 0.80
CA ASP A 285 0.86 22.19 2.09
C ASP A 285 0.61 23.71 2.27
N ARG A 286 1.62 24.55 2.37
CA ARG A 286 1.51 26.01 2.31
C ARG A 286 0.99 26.53 0.98
N GLN A 287 1.07 25.69 -0.06
CA GLN A 287 0.63 25.98 -1.42
C GLN A 287 0.20 24.69 -2.10
N MET A 288 -0.45 24.81 -3.26
CA MET A 288 -0.75 23.66 -4.10
C MET A 288 0.56 23.09 -4.69
N HIS A 289 1.03 21.96 -4.16
CA HIS A 289 2.26 21.31 -4.58
C HIS A 289 2.10 20.58 -5.92
N THR A 290 1.01 19.83 -6.05
CA THR A 290 0.71 19.04 -7.24
C THR A 290 -0.78 19.19 -7.56
N TRP A 291 -1.09 19.40 -8.83
CA TRP A 291 -2.45 19.40 -9.32
C TRP A 291 -2.56 18.51 -10.56
N ILE A 292 -3.38 17.48 -10.47
CA ILE A 292 -3.70 16.57 -11.57
C ILE A 292 -5.16 16.84 -11.93
N PRO A 293 -5.43 17.31 -13.16
CA PRO A 293 -6.78 17.70 -13.57
C PRO A 293 -7.73 16.50 -13.58
N PRO A 294 -9.06 16.74 -13.47
CA PRO A 294 -10.03 15.67 -13.49
C PRO A 294 -10.16 15.04 -14.89
N GLU A 295 -9.73 13.79 -15.00
CA GLU A 295 -9.77 12.97 -16.20
C GLU A 295 -10.43 11.62 -15.93
N ARG A 296 -10.63 10.80 -16.96
CA ARG A 296 -11.27 9.48 -16.92
C ARG A 296 -10.35 8.37 -17.39
N GLY A 297 -10.78 7.15 -17.12
CA GLY A 297 -10.17 5.94 -17.66
C GLY A 297 -9.04 5.35 -16.84
N GLN A 298 -8.72 4.11 -17.17
CA GLN A 298 -7.71 3.32 -16.43
C GLN A 298 -6.30 3.93 -16.54
N HIS A 299 -5.97 4.57 -17.66
CA HIS A 299 -4.67 5.21 -17.86
C HIS A 299 -4.43 6.32 -16.82
N HIS A 300 -5.49 7.09 -16.50
CA HIS A 300 -5.41 8.16 -15.52
C HIS A 300 -5.08 7.65 -14.11
N LEU A 301 -5.57 6.45 -13.72
CA LEU A 301 -5.18 5.84 -12.44
C LEU A 301 -3.67 5.56 -12.37
N ASN A 302 -3.06 5.06 -13.43
CA ASN A 302 -1.61 4.83 -13.46
C ASN A 302 -0.85 6.14 -13.35
N GLN A 303 -1.30 7.19 -14.04
CA GLN A 303 -0.73 8.53 -13.92
C GLN A 303 -0.83 9.07 -12.49
N LEU A 304 -1.98 8.89 -11.82
CA LEU A 304 -2.15 9.27 -10.41
C LEU A 304 -1.14 8.52 -9.51
N ILE A 305 -1.01 7.20 -9.68
CA ILE A 305 -0.06 6.40 -8.91
C ILE A 305 1.37 6.90 -9.11
N ASP A 306 1.80 7.10 -10.35
CA ASP A 306 3.18 7.49 -10.68
C ASP A 306 3.50 8.92 -10.19
N CYS A 307 2.55 9.86 -10.31
CA CYS A 307 2.72 11.24 -9.85
C CYS A 307 2.68 11.38 -8.32
N LEU A 308 1.86 10.59 -7.63
CA LEU A 308 1.67 10.71 -6.19
C LEU A 308 2.67 9.87 -5.37
N THR A 309 3.22 8.79 -5.93
CA THR A 309 4.17 7.91 -5.24
C THR A 309 5.40 8.64 -4.67
N PRO A 310 6.08 9.56 -5.39
CA PRO A 310 7.28 10.22 -4.87
C PRO A 310 7.00 11.29 -3.81
N ILE A 311 5.74 11.71 -3.64
CA ILE A 311 5.39 12.79 -2.72
C ILE A 311 5.52 12.33 -1.27
N GLN A 312 6.26 13.09 -0.45
CA GLN A 312 6.44 12.85 0.98
C GLN A 312 5.79 13.98 1.79
N PRO A 313 5.32 13.71 3.02
CA PRO A 313 4.80 14.76 3.89
C PRO A 313 5.92 15.68 4.39
N VAL A 314 5.58 16.91 4.75
CA VAL A 314 6.50 17.95 5.19
C VAL A 314 6.05 18.57 6.51
N LEU A 315 7.00 19.14 7.27
CA LEU A 315 6.73 19.78 8.57
C LEU A 315 6.22 21.22 8.43
N PHE A 316 5.43 21.50 7.40
CA PHE A 316 4.81 22.82 7.20
C PHE A 316 3.35 22.80 7.60
N GLU A 317 2.82 23.93 8.08
CA GLU A 317 1.38 24.11 8.27
C GLU A 317 0.68 24.19 6.92
N SER A 318 -0.49 23.61 6.83
CA SER A 318 -1.27 23.50 5.60
C SER A 318 -2.18 24.71 5.42
N ASP A 319 -2.14 25.37 4.25
CA ASP A 319 -3.05 26.43 3.86
C ASP A 319 -4.31 25.85 3.20
N TYR A 320 -5.31 25.55 3.99
CA TYR A 320 -6.60 25.02 3.52
C TYR A 320 -7.34 26.01 2.65
N LEU A 321 -7.24 27.31 3.00
CA LEU A 321 -7.96 28.36 2.28
C LEU A 321 -7.39 28.56 0.87
N GLY A 322 -6.07 28.59 0.75
CA GLY A 322 -5.37 28.63 -0.54
C GLY A 322 -5.65 27.42 -1.41
N ALA A 323 -5.66 26.21 -0.81
CA ALA A 323 -5.98 24.98 -1.51
C ALA A 323 -7.40 25.01 -2.09
N VAL A 324 -8.41 25.38 -1.28
CA VAL A 324 -9.80 25.51 -1.71
C VAL A 324 -9.98 26.60 -2.77
N THR A 325 -9.33 27.74 -2.60
CA THR A 325 -9.40 28.85 -3.57
C THR A 325 -8.83 28.41 -4.93
N ASN A 326 -7.74 27.65 -4.93
CA ASN A 326 -7.16 27.07 -6.15
C ASN A 326 -8.13 26.13 -6.87
N VAL A 327 -8.85 25.29 -6.12
CA VAL A 327 -9.90 24.42 -6.68
C VAL A 327 -11.02 25.25 -7.32
N VAL A 328 -11.53 26.25 -6.61
CA VAL A 328 -12.64 27.10 -7.10
C VAL A 328 -12.26 27.83 -8.40
N GLN A 329 -10.99 28.25 -8.52
CA GLN A 329 -10.50 28.92 -9.72
C GLN A 329 -10.37 27.97 -10.92
N ARG A 330 -9.98 26.73 -10.69
CA ARG A 330 -9.73 25.74 -11.75
C ARG A 330 -10.96 24.92 -12.13
N GLN A 331 -11.88 24.71 -11.20
CA GLN A 331 -13.08 23.93 -11.42
C GLN A 331 -14.31 24.82 -11.42
N THR A 332 -14.93 24.96 -12.59
CA THR A 332 -16.12 25.82 -12.76
C THR A 332 -17.43 25.07 -12.60
N ARG A 333 -17.42 23.74 -12.77
CA ARG A 333 -18.62 22.90 -12.65
C ARG A 333 -18.76 22.35 -11.21
N ARG A 334 -19.98 21.97 -10.84
CA ARG A 334 -20.25 21.27 -9.57
C ARG A 334 -19.39 20.03 -9.43
N ALA A 335 -18.89 19.77 -8.25
CA ALA A 335 -18.03 18.63 -7.96
C ALA A 335 -18.16 18.21 -6.49
N LEU A 336 -17.91 16.91 -6.22
CA LEU A 336 -17.62 16.44 -4.87
C LEU A 336 -16.15 16.80 -4.56
N VAL A 337 -15.92 17.61 -3.54
CA VAL A 337 -14.57 18.00 -3.10
C VAL A 337 -14.27 17.29 -1.78
N VAL A 338 -13.40 16.30 -1.86
CA VAL A 338 -12.97 15.50 -0.70
C VAL A 338 -11.65 16.05 -0.20
N VAL A 339 -11.59 16.48 1.05
CA VAL A 339 -10.34 16.93 1.71
C VAL A 339 -9.92 15.86 2.71
N ILE A 340 -8.75 15.28 2.48
CA ILE A 340 -8.16 14.25 3.35
C ILE A 340 -7.06 14.91 4.17
N THR A 341 -7.28 15.00 5.48
CA THR A 341 -6.36 15.63 6.44
C THR A 341 -6.50 14.98 7.82
N ASP A 342 -5.87 15.53 8.83
CA ASP A 342 -6.16 15.23 10.23
C ASP A 342 -6.71 16.48 10.93
N LEU A 343 -7.46 16.25 12.00
CA LEU A 343 -8.12 17.29 12.78
C LEU A 343 -7.83 17.03 14.25
N VAL A 344 -7.13 17.96 14.90
CA VAL A 344 -6.73 17.81 16.29
C VAL A 344 -7.75 18.43 17.22
N ASP A 345 -8.02 19.72 17.04
CA ASP A 345 -8.94 20.50 17.89
C ASP A 345 -9.72 21.55 17.09
N VAL A 346 -10.68 22.21 17.74
CA VAL A 346 -11.54 23.24 17.13
C VAL A 346 -10.72 24.47 16.72
N THR A 347 -9.74 24.87 17.54
CA THR A 347 -8.98 26.11 17.33
C THR A 347 -8.04 25.97 16.12
N ALA A 348 -7.26 24.89 16.07
CA ALA A 348 -6.39 24.59 14.92
C ALA A 348 -7.16 24.32 13.63
N SER A 349 -8.44 23.92 13.76
CA SER A 349 -9.30 23.58 12.62
C SER A 349 -10.16 24.73 12.11
N THR A 350 -10.04 25.93 12.69
CA THR A 350 -10.85 27.09 12.30
C THR A 350 -10.64 27.46 10.82
N GLU A 351 -9.43 27.40 10.33
CA GLU A 351 -9.12 27.65 8.92
C GLU A 351 -9.72 26.59 7.99
N LEU A 352 -9.65 25.32 8.36
CA LEU A 352 -10.29 24.22 7.63
C LEU A 352 -11.81 24.41 7.58
N LEU A 353 -12.44 24.79 8.71
CA LEU A 353 -13.86 25.10 8.81
C LEU A 353 -14.26 26.26 7.87
N ALA A 354 -13.45 27.33 7.84
CA ALA A 354 -13.68 28.48 6.96
C ALA A 354 -13.49 28.10 5.49
N ALA A 355 -12.46 27.34 5.17
CA ALA A 355 -12.15 26.91 3.81
C ALA A 355 -13.28 26.00 3.25
N LEU A 356 -13.70 24.99 3.99
CA LEU A 356 -14.76 24.07 3.55
C LEU A 356 -16.11 24.75 3.42
N SER A 357 -16.40 25.75 4.27
CA SER A 357 -17.64 26.55 4.19
C SER A 357 -17.73 27.37 2.88
N LYS A 358 -16.59 27.78 2.31
CA LYS A 358 -16.55 28.50 1.02
C LYS A 358 -16.91 27.61 -0.17
N LEU A 359 -16.77 26.30 -0.06
CA LEU A 359 -17.16 25.37 -1.11
C LEU A 359 -18.68 25.24 -1.24
N ALA A 360 -19.42 25.33 -0.13
CA ALA A 360 -20.87 25.31 -0.16
C ALA A 360 -21.45 26.68 -0.63
N PRO A 361 -22.55 26.71 -1.38
CA PRO A 361 -23.37 25.58 -1.86
C PRO A 361 -22.97 25.04 -3.24
N ARG A 362 -21.96 25.63 -3.89
CA ARG A 362 -21.58 25.30 -5.29
C ARG A 362 -21.03 23.90 -5.43
N TYR A 363 -20.23 23.46 -4.46
CA TYR A 363 -19.62 22.14 -4.38
C TYR A 363 -20.21 21.35 -3.21
N LEU A 364 -20.03 20.04 -3.23
CA LEU A 364 -20.32 19.18 -2.08
C LEU A 364 -19.02 18.95 -1.30
N PRO A 365 -18.76 19.68 -0.20
CA PRO A 365 -17.55 19.48 0.58
C PRO A 365 -17.65 18.22 1.44
N PHE A 366 -16.58 17.43 1.44
CA PHE A 366 -16.46 16.22 2.22
C PHE A 366 -15.11 16.20 2.95
N CYS A 367 -15.13 16.33 4.25
CA CYS A 367 -13.95 16.25 5.11
C CYS A 367 -13.72 14.82 5.57
N VAL A 368 -12.52 14.32 5.36
CA VAL A 368 -12.09 12.98 5.73
C VAL A 368 -10.91 13.11 6.69
N THR A 369 -11.06 12.58 7.90
CA THR A 369 -10.06 12.68 8.95
C THR A 369 -9.59 11.31 9.40
N LEU A 370 -8.27 11.19 9.63
CA LEU A 370 -7.62 9.95 10.02
C LEU A 370 -7.50 9.90 11.55
N ARG A 371 -8.13 8.91 12.17
CA ARG A 371 -8.06 8.69 13.60
C ARG A 371 -7.00 7.64 13.95
N ASP A 372 -6.24 7.88 15.01
CA ASP A 372 -5.32 6.89 15.54
C ASP A 372 -6.07 5.90 16.43
N PRO A 373 -6.09 4.60 16.11
CA PRO A 373 -6.73 3.57 16.94
C PRO A 373 -6.14 3.46 18.35
N GLN A 374 -4.93 3.97 18.58
CA GLN A 374 -4.33 3.97 19.92
C GLN A 374 -5.07 4.92 20.87
N ILE A 375 -5.51 6.08 20.38
CA ILE A 375 -6.29 7.04 21.17
C ILE A 375 -7.60 6.40 21.64
N ASP A 376 -8.30 5.67 20.74
CA ASP A 376 -9.53 4.95 21.10
C ASP A 376 -9.25 3.88 22.18
N ARG A 377 -8.18 3.14 22.06
CA ARG A 377 -7.79 2.13 23.07
C ARG A 377 -7.51 2.77 24.41
N LEU A 378 -6.69 3.84 24.44
CA LEU A 378 -6.36 4.55 25.67
C LEU A 378 -7.59 5.16 26.35
N ALA A 379 -8.53 5.70 25.58
CA ALA A 379 -9.77 6.25 26.10
C ALA A 379 -10.67 5.19 26.76
N HIS A 380 -10.66 3.95 26.26
CA HIS A 380 -11.55 2.88 26.74
C HIS A 380 -10.87 1.87 27.69
N THR A 381 -9.53 1.92 27.88
CA THR A 381 -8.82 1.03 28.77
C THR A 381 -8.91 1.55 30.21
N PHE A 382 -9.38 0.71 31.14
CA PHE A 382 -9.36 1.02 32.57
C PHE A 382 -7.97 0.70 33.16
N THR A 383 -7.39 1.67 33.85
CA THR A 383 -6.14 1.55 34.57
C THR A 383 -6.37 1.89 36.04
N HIS A 384 -5.66 1.21 36.95
CA HIS A 384 -5.76 1.43 38.37
C HIS A 384 -4.72 2.42 38.92
N ASP A 385 -3.79 2.87 38.05
CA ASP A 385 -2.74 3.82 38.41
C ASP A 385 -3.11 5.26 37.99
N VAL A 386 -2.57 6.23 38.72
CA VAL A 386 -2.84 7.67 38.51
C VAL A 386 -2.40 8.12 37.11
N ALA A 387 -1.23 7.64 36.65
CA ALA A 387 -0.69 8.01 35.33
C ALA A 387 -1.61 7.52 34.19
N GLY A 388 -2.12 6.30 34.29
CA GLY A 388 -3.05 5.75 33.32
C GLY A 388 -4.41 6.45 33.33
N ALA A 389 -4.92 6.83 34.51
CA ALA A 389 -6.15 7.62 34.64
C ALA A 389 -6.00 8.99 33.96
N TYR A 390 -4.85 9.65 34.14
CA TYR A 390 -4.54 10.93 33.48
C TYR A 390 -4.46 10.76 31.96
N THR A 391 -3.73 9.75 31.49
CA THR A 391 -3.60 9.45 30.05
C THR A 391 -4.96 9.17 29.40
N ARG A 392 -5.84 8.44 30.10
CA ARG A 392 -7.22 8.19 29.65
C ARG A 392 -8.02 9.48 29.59
N ALA A 393 -7.92 10.37 30.59
CA ALA A 393 -8.63 11.64 30.59
C ALA A 393 -8.23 12.52 29.40
N VAL A 394 -6.94 12.61 29.11
CA VAL A 394 -6.42 13.33 27.92
C VAL A 394 -6.92 12.71 26.62
N ALA A 395 -6.93 11.37 26.50
CA ALA A 395 -7.45 10.70 25.30
C ALA A 395 -8.95 10.96 25.09
N LEU A 396 -9.74 10.95 26.17
CA LEU A 396 -11.18 11.29 26.12
C LEU A 396 -11.40 12.75 25.71
N ASP A 397 -10.62 13.68 26.27
CA ASP A 397 -10.73 15.11 25.92
C ASP A 397 -10.42 15.34 24.42
N LEU A 398 -9.38 14.73 23.88
CA LEU A 398 -9.07 14.78 22.45
C LEU A 398 -10.23 14.26 21.59
N LEU A 399 -10.86 13.15 21.96
CA LEU A 399 -12.01 12.61 21.23
C LEU A 399 -13.22 13.55 21.29
N ILE A 400 -13.47 14.18 22.45
CA ILE A 400 -14.56 15.15 22.61
C ILE A 400 -14.32 16.39 21.75
N GLN A 401 -13.13 16.96 21.76
CA GLN A 401 -12.77 18.12 20.93
C GLN A 401 -12.96 17.84 19.45
N ARG A 402 -12.55 16.66 18.97
CA ARG A 402 -12.81 16.23 17.59
C ARG A 402 -14.31 16.16 17.27
N GLN A 403 -15.12 15.61 18.17
CA GLN A 403 -16.57 15.54 17.98
C GLN A 403 -17.23 16.92 17.89
N VAL A 404 -16.77 17.88 18.67
CA VAL A 404 -17.25 19.28 18.60
C VAL A 404 -16.92 19.89 17.24
N ALA A 405 -15.68 19.71 16.75
CA ALA A 405 -15.28 20.20 15.43
C ALA A 405 -16.10 19.55 14.30
N TYR A 406 -16.41 18.25 14.39
CA TYR A 406 -17.26 17.57 13.41
C TYR A 406 -18.71 18.08 13.43
N ALA A 407 -19.26 18.36 14.60
CA ALA A 407 -20.58 18.94 14.72
C ALA A 407 -20.67 20.32 14.03
N GLN A 408 -19.64 21.16 14.20
CA GLN A 408 -19.55 22.46 13.52
C GLN A 408 -19.45 22.32 12.00
N LEU A 409 -18.64 21.36 11.48
CA LEU A 409 -18.56 21.07 10.04
C LEU A 409 -19.93 20.64 9.48
N LYS A 410 -20.60 19.71 10.15
CA LYS A 410 -21.93 19.22 9.74
C LYS A 410 -22.98 20.33 9.72
N GLN A 411 -22.99 21.24 10.71
CA GLN A 411 -23.89 22.40 10.73
C GLN A 411 -23.70 23.32 9.53
N LYS A 412 -22.47 23.38 8.97
CA LYS A 412 -22.17 24.16 7.77
C LYS A 412 -22.43 23.41 6.46
N GLY A 413 -23.05 22.23 6.51
CA GLY A 413 -23.37 21.42 5.33
C GLY A 413 -22.19 20.60 4.78
N VAL A 414 -21.10 20.46 5.55
CA VAL A 414 -19.95 19.64 5.17
C VAL A 414 -20.20 18.19 5.55
N LEU A 415 -20.02 17.27 4.63
CA LEU A 415 -19.97 15.84 4.94
C LEU A 415 -18.68 15.53 5.72
N VAL A 416 -18.78 14.68 6.74
CA VAL A 416 -17.63 14.31 7.57
C VAL A 416 -17.53 12.80 7.67
N LEU A 417 -16.33 12.27 7.46
CA LEU A 417 -15.95 10.89 7.75
C LEU A 417 -14.75 10.92 8.70
N ASP A 418 -14.91 10.37 9.89
CA ASP A 418 -13.83 10.11 10.83
C ASP A 418 -13.68 8.61 11.00
N ALA A 419 -12.54 8.09 10.61
CA ALA A 419 -12.30 6.65 10.65
C ALA A 419 -10.87 6.32 11.08
N PRO A 420 -10.66 5.13 11.69
CA PRO A 420 -9.32 4.63 11.95
C PRO A 420 -8.49 4.58 10.67
N ALA A 421 -7.22 4.97 10.76
CA ALA A 421 -6.35 5.09 9.59
C ALA A 421 -6.30 3.80 8.74
N ASN A 422 -6.31 2.63 9.37
CA ASN A 422 -6.28 1.33 8.68
C ASN A 422 -7.61 0.95 7.99
N GLN A 423 -8.71 1.65 8.26
CA GLN A 423 -10.03 1.39 7.67
C GLN A 423 -10.50 2.53 6.77
N ILE A 424 -9.75 3.64 6.72
CA ILE A 424 -10.20 4.87 6.05
C ILE A 424 -10.49 4.66 4.56
N ALA A 425 -9.67 3.88 3.86
CA ALA A 425 -9.83 3.63 2.44
C ALA A 425 -11.15 2.91 2.14
N ASP A 426 -11.46 1.84 2.86
CA ASP A 426 -12.70 1.06 2.67
C ASP A 426 -13.94 1.88 3.03
N GLN A 427 -13.94 2.57 4.20
CA GLN A 427 -15.07 3.38 4.63
C GLN A 427 -15.32 4.58 3.72
N LEU A 428 -14.26 5.21 3.19
CA LEU A 428 -14.36 6.32 2.26
C LEU A 428 -15.00 5.89 0.94
N VAL A 429 -14.54 4.77 0.38
CA VAL A 429 -15.10 4.20 -0.85
C VAL A 429 -16.57 3.82 -0.64
N GLU A 430 -16.91 3.17 0.46
CA GLU A 430 -18.28 2.82 0.78
C GLU A 430 -19.18 4.06 0.89
N ARG A 431 -18.70 5.08 1.58
CA ARG A 431 -19.45 6.34 1.74
C ARG A 431 -19.68 7.06 0.41
N TYR A 432 -18.65 7.10 -0.45
CA TYR A 432 -18.77 7.64 -1.80
C TYR A 432 -19.82 6.88 -2.63
N LEU A 433 -19.80 5.54 -2.61
CA LEU A 433 -20.78 4.72 -3.33
C LEU A 433 -22.21 4.94 -2.80
N GLN A 434 -22.39 5.11 -1.49
CA GLN A 434 -23.69 5.44 -0.88
C GLN A 434 -24.19 6.82 -1.34
N LEU A 435 -23.32 7.85 -1.39
CA LEU A 435 -23.67 9.19 -1.86
C LEU A 435 -24.11 9.15 -3.34
N LYS A 436 -23.37 8.41 -4.16
CA LYS A 436 -23.68 8.23 -5.59
C LYS A 436 -25.01 7.49 -5.77
N ALA A 437 -25.25 6.42 -5.02
CA ALA A 437 -26.51 5.66 -5.09
C ALA A 437 -27.74 6.49 -4.68
N ARG A 438 -27.58 7.50 -3.82
CA ARG A 438 -28.63 8.41 -3.37
C ARG A 438 -28.80 9.64 -4.28
N ASN A 439 -28.04 9.79 -5.35
CA ASN A 439 -28.02 10.97 -6.23
C ASN A 439 -27.78 12.29 -5.45
N GLN A 440 -26.92 12.27 -4.44
CA GLN A 440 -26.58 13.44 -3.63
C GLN A 440 -25.36 14.20 -4.17
N LEU A 441 -24.71 13.68 -5.20
CA LEU A 441 -23.50 14.23 -5.83
C LEU A 441 -23.80 15.24 -6.91
#